data_813b640de686263c6c8242a43f69e323
#
_entry.id   813b640de686263c6c8242a43f69e323
#
_cell.length_a   1.000
_cell.length_b   1.000
_cell.length_c   1.000
_cell.angle_alpha   90.00
_cell.angle_beta   90.00
_cell.angle_gamma   90.00
#
_symmetry.space_group_name_H-M   'P 1'
#
loop_
_entity.id
_entity.type
_entity.pdbx_description
1 polymer ?
#
loop_
_entity_poly.entity_id
_entity_poly.type
_entity_poly.pdbx_seq_one_letter_code
_entity_poly.pdbx_strand_id
1 'polypeptide(L)'
;ARGSTGRGITPAYLDEVGQFQIYYADLLGPKDQFVEKFRERIERTCRIIQHVCQISPERWLAAFATLSEAESRANAEIIQAGKVPARDFDFAAFAGAEPFTLNTEALIETYWAAGQILAPQITDVRELILREVDQGRYVIGEFGQAYWLDKRHGFPPNVTASHTFTPEFFQSAGIPVQPIHNVGCCKAYDTKVGTHAFISEIELDHPLSQQLRRIEFGATTGRQRMVGWYDAVEKGDALRYGGYQDLVLNKLDALSHSGDWNGSLRICTAYRDAEGRSIHHVPRDDSYRRTLQPVYKELPGWSEDI
;
A
#
# COMPACT_ATOMS: atom_id res chain seq x y z
N ALA A 1 10.37 5.78 11.61
CA ALA A 1 9.38 5.61 10.55
C ALA A 1 8.44 4.45 10.92
N ARG A 2 7.14 4.69 10.84
CA ARG A 2 6.09 3.71 11.22
C ARG A 2 5.83 2.66 10.13
N GLY A 3 6.86 2.23 9.41
CA GLY A 3 6.73 1.24 8.34
C GLY A 3 6.15 1.75 7.02
N SER A 4 6.06 3.07 6.83
CA SER A 4 5.62 3.68 5.57
C SER A 4 6.47 3.21 4.38
N THR A 5 5.84 3.06 3.23
CA THR A 5 6.53 2.77 1.96
C THR A 5 7.20 4.00 1.36
N GLY A 6 6.97 5.21 1.91
CA GLY A 6 7.54 6.45 1.40
C GLY A 6 7.00 6.92 0.05
N ARG A 7 5.81 6.45 -0.35
CA ARG A 7 5.20 6.77 -1.66
C ARG A 7 4.24 7.96 -1.65
N GLY A 8 4.23 8.73 -0.57
CA GLY A 8 3.45 9.96 -0.51
C GLY A 8 1.95 9.81 -0.24
N ILE A 9 1.44 8.60 0.04
CA ILE A 9 0.00 8.35 0.23
C ILE A 9 -0.56 9.16 1.39
N THR A 10 0.06 9.08 2.58
CA THR A 10 -0.42 9.83 3.76
C THR A 10 -0.38 11.35 3.55
N PRO A 11 0.70 11.96 3.04
CA PRO A 11 0.68 13.38 2.73
C PRO A 11 -0.40 13.79 1.72
N ALA A 12 -0.66 12.96 0.69
CA ALA A 12 -1.71 13.24 -0.28
C ALA A 12 -3.10 13.30 0.36
N TYR A 13 -3.45 12.33 1.23
CA TYR A 13 -4.72 12.38 1.97
C TYR A 13 -4.79 13.52 2.98
N LEU A 14 -3.67 13.93 3.58
CA LEU A 14 -3.64 15.12 4.44
C LEU A 14 -3.92 16.39 3.66
N ASP A 15 -3.36 16.51 2.45
CA ASP A 15 -3.62 17.65 1.57
C ASP A 15 -5.07 17.64 1.08
N GLU A 16 -5.63 16.48 0.76
CA GLU A 16 -7.03 16.34 0.36
C GLU A 16 -7.98 16.84 1.46
N VAL A 17 -7.83 16.32 2.68
CA VAL A 17 -8.65 16.75 3.82
C VAL A 17 -8.44 18.23 4.16
N GLY A 18 -7.20 18.73 3.99
CA GLY A 18 -6.84 20.12 4.18
C GLY A 18 -7.22 21.04 3.02
N GLN A 19 -7.69 20.50 1.90
CA GLN A 19 -8.03 21.22 0.66
C GLN A 19 -6.82 21.94 0.01
N PHE A 20 -5.65 21.33 0.11
CA PHE A 20 -4.40 21.83 -0.50
C PHE A 20 -3.91 20.96 -1.65
N GLN A 21 -4.68 19.94 -2.05
CA GLN A 21 -4.30 19.03 -3.11
C GLN A 21 -4.31 19.72 -4.48
N ILE A 22 -3.46 19.19 -5.36
CA ILE A 22 -3.43 19.55 -6.78
C ILE A 22 -4.06 18.38 -7.54
N TYR A 23 -5.06 18.68 -8.34
CA TYR A 23 -5.73 17.69 -9.19
C TYR A 23 -5.10 17.65 -10.58
N TYR A 24 -5.27 16.53 -11.28
CA TYR A 24 -4.95 16.49 -12.71
C TYR A 24 -5.73 17.53 -13.52
N ALA A 25 -6.95 17.86 -13.12
CA ALA A 25 -7.76 18.90 -13.75
C ALA A 25 -7.10 20.29 -13.69
N ASP A 26 -6.27 20.60 -12.69
CA ASP A 26 -5.53 21.85 -12.61
C ASP A 26 -4.54 22.02 -13.76
N LEU A 27 -4.11 20.91 -14.38
CA LEU A 27 -3.20 20.90 -15.54
C LEU A 27 -3.92 21.21 -16.88
N LEU A 28 -5.26 21.20 -16.88
CA LEU A 28 -6.08 21.61 -18.03
C LEU A 28 -6.47 23.08 -18.00
N GLY A 29 -6.32 23.73 -16.85
CA GLY A 29 -6.65 25.13 -16.64
C GLY A 29 -5.54 26.08 -17.07
N PRO A 30 -5.67 27.38 -16.75
CA PRO A 30 -4.63 28.37 -16.97
C PRO A 30 -3.35 28.04 -16.18
N LYS A 31 -2.19 28.15 -16.85
CA LYS A 31 -0.88 27.83 -16.24
C LYS A 31 -0.60 28.65 -14.98
N ASP A 32 -1.00 29.90 -14.95
CA ASP A 32 -0.79 30.81 -13.82
C ASP A 32 -1.51 30.33 -12.55
N GLN A 33 -2.73 29.82 -12.66
CA GLN A 33 -3.48 29.24 -11.54
C GLN A 33 -2.81 27.97 -11.00
N PHE A 34 -2.33 27.10 -11.89
CA PHE A 34 -1.55 25.94 -11.50
C PHE A 34 -0.27 26.36 -10.76
N VAL A 35 0.45 27.34 -11.29
CA VAL A 35 1.69 27.86 -10.70
C VAL A 35 1.45 28.40 -9.28
N GLU A 36 0.40 29.17 -9.08
CA GLU A 36 0.03 29.72 -7.76
C GLU A 36 -0.20 28.62 -6.75
N LYS A 37 -1.10 27.66 -7.06
CA LYS A 37 -1.37 26.50 -6.20
C LYS A 37 -0.11 25.68 -5.91
N PHE A 38 0.73 25.47 -6.91
CA PHE A 38 1.91 24.63 -6.78
C PHE A 38 2.96 25.27 -5.88
N ARG A 39 3.17 26.60 -6.01
CA ARG A 39 4.07 27.36 -5.13
C ARG A 39 3.60 27.34 -3.69
N GLU A 40 2.32 27.61 -3.45
CA GLU A 40 1.74 27.57 -2.12
C GLU A 40 1.95 26.20 -1.46
N ARG A 41 1.72 25.13 -2.22
CA ARG A 41 1.91 23.77 -1.74
C ARG A 41 3.38 23.45 -1.43
N ILE A 42 4.32 23.87 -2.26
CA ILE A 42 5.75 23.69 -2.01
C ILE A 42 6.14 24.40 -0.71
N GLU A 43 5.80 25.67 -0.58
CA GLU A 43 6.14 26.48 0.58
C GLU A 43 5.57 25.88 1.87
N ARG A 44 4.29 25.50 1.86
CA ARG A 44 3.64 24.82 2.98
C ARG A 44 4.36 23.54 3.35
N THR A 45 4.71 22.71 2.38
CA THR A 45 5.39 21.43 2.61
C THR A 45 6.78 21.64 3.22
N CYS A 46 7.56 22.58 2.69
CA CYS A 46 8.88 22.92 3.26
C CYS A 46 8.77 23.41 4.70
N ARG A 47 7.80 24.27 5.01
CA ARG A 47 7.54 24.73 6.38
C ARG A 47 7.14 23.59 7.32
N ILE A 48 6.32 22.64 6.88
CA ILE A 48 5.97 21.45 7.67
C ILE A 48 7.20 20.61 7.96
N ILE A 49 8.03 20.36 6.97
CA ILE A 49 9.26 19.57 7.12
C ILE A 49 10.21 20.25 8.13
N GLN A 50 10.39 21.54 7.98
CA GLN A 50 11.29 22.32 8.84
C GLN A 50 10.77 22.47 10.26
N HIS A 51 9.53 22.93 10.44
CA HIS A 51 9.03 23.39 11.74
C HIS A 51 8.20 22.34 12.48
N VAL A 52 7.44 21.51 11.79
CA VAL A 52 6.61 20.46 12.40
C VAL A 52 7.39 19.15 12.55
N CYS A 53 8.05 18.72 11.46
CA CYS A 53 8.88 17.50 11.48
C CYS A 53 10.25 17.73 12.14
N GLN A 54 10.67 18.99 12.30
CA GLN A 54 11.94 19.37 12.91
C GLN A 54 13.16 18.65 12.30
N ILE A 55 13.16 18.54 10.97
CA ILE A 55 14.28 17.98 10.24
C ILE A 55 15.46 18.95 10.26
N SER A 56 16.67 18.48 10.51
CA SER A 56 17.86 19.34 10.45
C SER A 56 18.28 19.65 9.01
N PRO A 57 18.98 20.78 8.78
CA PRO A 57 19.53 21.13 7.45
C PRO A 57 20.40 20.01 6.84
N GLU A 58 21.26 19.40 7.65
CA GLU A 58 22.14 18.31 7.19
C GLU A 58 21.32 17.10 6.73
N ARG A 59 20.24 16.78 7.43
CA ARG A 59 19.35 15.67 7.08
C ARG A 59 18.53 15.96 5.82
N TRP A 60 18.15 17.22 5.60
CA TRP A 60 17.53 17.68 4.37
C TRP A 60 18.48 17.47 3.16
N LEU A 61 19.72 17.95 3.28
CA LEU A 61 20.72 17.79 2.22
C LEU A 61 21.08 16.33 1.96
N ALA A 62 21.23 15.53 3.00
CA ALA A 62 21.48 14.10 2.87
C ALA A 62 20.34 13.35 2.17
N ALA A 63 19.09 13.79 2.33
CA ALA A 63 17.96 13.19 1.62
C ALA A 63 18.06 13.40 0.11
N PHE A 64 18.44 14.58 -0.35
CA PHE A 64 18.66 14.86 -1.78
C PHE A 64 19.80 14.01 -2.36
N ALA A 65 20.93 13.92 -1.67
CA ALA A 65 22.03 13.09 -2.10
C ALA A 65 21.62 11.61 -2.25
N THR A 66 20.90 11.08 -1.24
CA THR A 66 20.39 9.70 -1.27
C THR A 66 19.41 9.47 -2.43
N LEU A 67 18.51 10.41 -2.69
CA LEU A 67 17.56 10.33 -3.80
C LEU A 67 18.24 10.36 -5.15
N SER A 68 19.20 11.27 -5.34
CA SER A 68 19.98 11.39 -6.58
C SER A 68 20.81 10.13 -6.87
N GLU A 69 21.42 9.53 -5.86
CA GLU A 69 22.11 8.25 -6.02
C GLU A 69 21.17 7.11 -6.40
N ALA A 70 20.01 7.04 -5.75
CA ALA A 70 19.01 6.01 -6.05
C ALA A 70 18.46 6.15 -7.46
N GLU A 71 18.22 7.38 -7.91
CA GLU A 71 17.79 7.69 -9.25
C GLU A 71 18.84 7.32 -10.29
N SER A 72 20.10 7.70 -10.08
CA SER A 72 21.19 7.37 -11.01
C SER A 72 21.33 5.85 -11.20
N ARG A 73 21.18 5.07 -10.12
CA ARG A 73 21.19 3.61 -10.21
C ARG A 73 19.99 3.08 -11.00
N ALA A 74 18.78 3.56 -10.67
CA ALA A 74 17.56 3.12 -11.35
C ALA A 74 17.59 3.49 -12.85
N ASN A 75 18.04 4.67 -13.18
CA ASN A 75 18.19 5.12 -14.58
C ASN A 75 19.19 4.24 -15.35
N ALA A 76 20.34 3.93 -14.77
CA ALA A 76 21.32 3.06 -15.39
C ALA A 76 20.74 1.67 -15.71
N GLU A 77 20.02 1.07 -14.77
CA GLU A 77 19.36 -0.24 -14.95
C GLU A 77 18.27 -0.19 -16.04
N ILE A 78 17.44 0.85 -16.05
CA ILE A 78 16.31 0.98 -16.99
C ILE A 78 16.81 1.28 -18.40
N ILE A 79 17.86 2.12 -18.54
CA ILE A 79 18.52 2.43 -19.80
C ILE A 79 19.20 1.20 -20.36
N GLN A 80 19.95 0.45 -19.53
CA GLN A 80 20.60 -0.79 -19.92
C GLN A 80 19.58 -1.83 -20.39
N ALA A 81 18.40 -1.85 -19.77
CA ALA A 81 17.30 -2.71 -20.19
C ALA A 81 16.57 -2.25 -21.48
N GLY A 82 16.95 -1.10 -22.04
CA GLY A 82 16.34 -0.53 -23.25
C GLY A 82 14.88 -0.09 -23.10
N LYS A 83 14.43 0.16 -21.87
CA LYS A 83 13.01 0.43 -21.59
C LYS A 83 12.63 1.91 -21.67
N VAL A 84 13.58 2.81 -21.55
CA VAL A 84 13.40 4.26 -21.67
C VAL A 84 14.59 4.90 -22.36
N PRO A 85 14.42 6.07 -22.98
CA PRO A 85 15.53 6.88 -23.48
C PRO A 85 16.49 7.27 -22.37
N ALA A 86 17.73 7.54 -22.76
CA ALA A 86 18.81 7.91 -21.83
C ALA A 86 18.62 9.30 -21.23
N ARG A 87 17.49 9.60 -20.56
CA ARG A 87 17.33 10.86 -19.92
C ARG A 87 16.24 10.89 -18.99
N ASP A 88 16.37 11.54 -18.02
CA ASP A 88 15.70 12.53 -17.92
C ASP A 88 15.08 12.98 -16.72
N PHE A 89 15.08 12.28 -15.59
CA PHE A 89 14.68 12.80 -14.31
C PHE A 89 15.97 13.07 -13.52
N ASP A 90 16.14 14.27 -12.98
CA ASP A 90 17.28 14.64 -12.15
C ASP A 90 16.78 15.29 -10.87
N PHE A 91 16.82 14.53 -9.79
CA PHE A 91 16.42 15.02 -8.48
C PHE A 91 17.27 16.21 -8.00
N ALA A 92 18.54 16.28 -8.41
CA ALA A 92 19.42 17.36 -8.03
C ALA A 92 18.95 18.72 -8.62
N ALA A 93 18.30 18.69 -9.78
CA ALA A 93 17.75 19.89 -10.42
C ALA A 93 16.66 20.59 -9.58
N PHE A 94 16.03 19.85 -8.66
CA PHE A 94 14.96 20.38 -7.81
C PHE A 94 15.46 20.90 -6.46
N ALA A 95 16.73 20.73 -6.11
CA ALA A 95 17.29 21.29 -4.90
C ALA A 95 17.33 22.82 -4.99
N GLY A 96 16.91 23.49 -3.93
CA GLY A 96 17.08 24.94 -3.78
C GLY A 96 18.50 25.29 -3.33
N ALA A 97 18.81 26.58 -3.37
CA ALA A 97 20.13 27.10 -2.96
C ALA A 97 20.37 26.94 -1.44
N GLU A 98 19.32 26.98 -0.66
CA GLU A 98 19.37 26.89 0.80
C GLU A 98 18.56 25.70 1.32
N PRO A 99 18.89 25.16 2.50
CA PRO A 99 18.08 24.12 3.12
C PRO A 99 16.61 24.51 3.25
N PHE A 100 15.71 23.55 3.06
CA PHE A 100 14.25 23.73 3.05
C PHE A 100 13.70 24.64 1.95
N THR A 101 14.50 24.89 0.92
CA THR A 101 14.04 25.50 -0.33
C THR A 101 14.13 24.50 -1.48
N LEU A 102 13.31 24.71 -2.49
CA LEU A 102 13.30 23.92 -3.72
C LEU A 102 13.46 24.86 -4.92
N ASN A 103 14.05 24.36 -5.98
CA ASN A 103 14.02 25.03 -7.28
C ASN A 103 12.59 24.93 -7.85
N THR A 104 11.76 25.85 -7.40
CA THR A 104 10.31 25.86 -7.69
C THR A 104 10.04 25.99 -9.19
N GLU A 105 10.86 26.75 -9.92
CA GLU A 105 10.68 26.92 -11.36
C GLU A 105 10.95 25.61 -12.12
N ALA A 106 12.02 24.91 -11.80
CA ALA A 106 12.30 23.61 -12.39
C ALA A 106 11.17 22.59 -12.11
N LEU A 107 10.63 22.59 -10.89
CA LEU A 107 9.49 21.74 -10.53
C LEU A 107 8.24 22.10 -11.33
N ILE A 108 7.88 23.39 -11.41
CA ILE A 108 6.71 23.86 -12.15
C ILE A 108 6.80 23.45 -13.62
N GLU A 109 7.91 23.74 -14.28
CA GLU A 109 8.07 23.43 -15.71
C GLU A 109 8.02 21.92 -15.95
N THR A 110 8.65 21.11 -15.09
CA THR A 110 8.63 19.66 -15.22
C THR A 110 7.21 19.10 -15.07
N TYR A 111 6.48 19.50 -14.02
CA TYR A 111 5.12 19.00 -13.80
C TYR A 111 4.13 19.53 -14.82
N TRP A 112 4.26 20.79 -15.25
CA TRP A 112 3.43 21.36 -16.29
C TRP A 112 3.64 20.66 -17.63
N ALA A 113 4.90 20.45 -18.05
CA ALA A 113 5.19 19.73 -19.28
C ALA A 113 4.64 18.30 -19.28
N ALA A 114 4.81 17.58 -18.18
CA ALA A 114 4.22 16.25 -18.00
C ALA A 114 2.68 16.30 -18.06
N GLY A 115 2.06 17.33 -17.46
CA GLY A 115 0.64 17.57 -17.51
C GLY A 115 0.11 17.78 -18.92
N GLN A 116 0.83 18.49 -19.77
CA GLN A 116 0.43 18.69 -21.18
C GLN A 116 0.46 17.38 -21.99
N ILE A 117 1.39 16.48 -21.66
CA ILE A 117 1.44 15.14 -22.27
C ILE A 117 0.21 14.31 -21.84
N LEU A 118 -0.20 14.43 -20.58
CA LEU A 118 -1.32 13.69 -20.01
C LEU A 118 -2.69 14.33 -20.34
N ALA A 119 -2.75 15.60 -20.75
CA ALA A 119 -3.98 16.35 -20.97
C ALA A 119 -5.05 15.61 -21.77
N PRO A 120 -4.73 14.90 -22.89
CA PRO A 120 -5.73 14.14 -23.64
C PRO A 120 -6.36 12.98 -22.88
N GLN A 121 -5.77 12.55 -21.75
CA GLN A 121 -6.25 11.44 -20.92
C GLN A 121 -6.99 11.91 -19.66
N ILE A 122 -6.99 13.21 -19.37
CA ILE A 122 -7.66 13.78 -18.22
C ILE A 122 -9.11 14.08 -18.60
N THR A 123 -10.04 13.46 -17.85
CA THR A 123 -11.49 13.60 -18.09
C THR A 123 -12.28 13.48 -16.78
N ASP A 124 -13.58 13.77 -16.82
CA ASP A 124 -14.49 13.43 -15.72
C ASP A 124 -14.73 11.92 -15.70
N VAL A 125 -14.04 11.25 -14.79
CA VAL A 125 -14.06 9.78 -14.65
C VAL A 125 -15.45 9.29 -14.20
N ARG A 126 -16.21 10.10 -13.45
CA ARG A 126 -17.55 9.75 -12.98
C ARG A 126 -18.49 9.55 -14.16
N GLU A 127 -18.55 10.51 -15.07
CA GLU A 127 -19.37 10.45 -16.27
C GLU A 127 -18.92 9.29 -17.19
N LEU A 128 -17.62 9.05 -17.28
CA LEU A 128 -17.10 7.93 -18.04
C LEU A 128 -17.59 6.59 -17.46
N ILE A 129 -17.42 6.37 -16.17
CA ILE A 129 -17.81 5.11 -15.51
C ILE A 129 -19.33 4.90 -15.59
N LEU A 130 -20.14 5.91 -15.27
CA LEU A 130 -21.59 5.78 -15.32
C LEU A 130 -22.08 5.44 -16.72
N ARG A 131 -21.56 6.09 -17.74
CA ARG A 131 -21.88 5.78 -19.13
C ARG A 131 -21.54 4.33 -19.50
N GLU A 132 -20.39 3.82 -19.07
CA GLU A 132 -19.99 2.43 -19.36
C GLU A 132 -20.90 1.43 -18.62
N VAL A 133 -21.30 1.75 -17.39
CA VAL A 133 -22.26 0.94 -16.61
C VAL A 133 -23.64 0.95 -17.29
N ASP A 134 -24.15 2.10 -17.71
CA ASP A 134 -25.43 2.23 -18.38
C ASP A 134 -25.47 1.48 -19.71
N GLN A 135 -24.33 1.33 -20.37
CA GLN A 135 -24.18 0.51 -21.58
C GLN A 135 -24.07 -0.99 -21.29
N GLY A 136 -24.15 -1.40 -20.02
CA GLY A 136 -24.05 -2.80 -19.61
C GLY A 136 -22.63 -3.37 -19.69
N ARG A 137 -21.60 -2.53 -19.68
CA ARG A 137 -20.21 -2.99 -19.67
C ARG A 137 -19.78 -3.41 -18.27
N TYR A 138 -18.91 -4.39 -18.22
CA TYR A 138 -18.27 -4.81 -16.96
C TYR A 138 -17.21 -3.79 -16.54
N VAL A 139 -17.32 -3.31 -15.31
CA VAL A 139 -16.34 -2.45 -14.68
C VAL A 139 -15.72 -3.21 -13.50
N ILE A 140 -14.42 -3.33 -13.50
CA ILE A 140 -13.66 -3.99 -12.44
C ILE A 140 -12.88 -2.94 -11.67
N GLY A 141 -13.06 -2.91 -10.34
CA GLY A 141 -12.28 -2.09 -9.43
C GLY A 141 -11.34 -2.91 -8.58
N GLU A 142 -10.12 -2.44 -8.40
CA GLU A 142 -9.10 -3.06 -7.57
C GLU A 142 -8.62 -2.07 -6.51
N PHE A 143 -8.52 -2.54 -5.25
CA PHE A 143 -7.95 -1.77 -4.15
C PHE A 143 -6.45 -2.06 -3.98
N GLY A 144 -5.70 -1.04 -3.63
CA GLY A 144 -4.26 -1.13 -3.49
C GLY A 144 -3.75 -1.76 -2.18
N GLN A 145 -4.59 -1.99 -1.17
CA GLN A 145 -4.20 -2.51 0.14
C GLN A 145 -5.20 -3.55 0.64
N ALA A 146 -4.75 -4.36 1.62
CA ALA A 146 -5.59 -5.36 2.24
C ALA A 146 -6.57 -4.74 3.27
N TYR A 147 -7.66 -5.45 3.56
CA TYR A 147 -8.69 -5.03 4.52
C TYR A 147 -8.12 -4.55 5.86
N TRP A 148 -7.21 -5.31 6.46
CA TRP A 148 -6.62 -4.99 7.76
C TRP A 148 -5.62 -3.83 7.76
N LEU A 149 -5.35 -3.23 6.58
CA LEU A 149 -4.59 -1.98 6.46
C LEU A 149 -5.49 -0.74 6.36
N ASP A 150 -6.80 -0.90 6.44
CA ASP A 150 -7.75 0.20 6.46
C ASP A 150 -7.48 1.19 7.60
N LYS A 151 -7.60 2.49 7.32
CA LYS A 151 -7.29 3.56 8.28
C LYS A 151 -8.12 3.52 9.57
N ARG A 152 -9.34 2.95 9.53
CA ARG A 152 -10.24 2.82 10.69
C ARG A 152 -10.39 1.40 11.17
N HIS A 153 -10.47 0.44 10.23
CA HIS A 153 -10.75 -0.96 10.53
C HIS A 153 -9.49 -1.80 10.72
N GLY A 154 -8.34 -1.33 10.26
CA GLY A 154 -7.03 -1.93 10.52
C GLY A 154 -6.52 -1.70 11.95
N PHE A 155 -5.21 -1.82 12.14
CA PHE A 155 -4.53 -1.70 13.44
C PHE A 155 -3.63 -0.46 13.49
N PRO A 156 -4.18 0.74 13.77
CA PRO A 156 -3.37 1.94 13.91
C PRO A 156 -2.26 1.76 14.94
N PRO A 157 -1.04 2.28 14.70
CA PRO A 157 -0.61 3.09 13.56
C PRO A 157 -0.13 2.30 12.32
N ASN A 158 -0.31 0.99 12.26
CA ASN A 158 0.13 0.12 11.18
C ASN A 158 -0.95 -0.01 10.10
N VAL A 159 -1.40 1.10 9.55
CA VAL A 159 -2.45 1.20 8.54
C VAL A 159 -2.04 2.12 7.38
N THR A 160 -2.77 2.08 6.29
CA THR A 160 -2.68 3.09 5.22
C THR A 160 -3.49 4.34 5.59
N ALA A 161 -3.42 5.38 4.79
CA ALA A 161 -4.22 6.60 4.99
C ALA A 161 -5.60 6.50 4.34
N SER A 162 -5.86 5.49 3.54
CA SER A 162 -7.13 5.27 2.82
C SER A 162 -8.02 4.26 3.52
N HIS A 163 -9.30 4.24 3.15
CA HIS A 163 -10.15 3.07 3.30
C HIS A 163 -9.78 2.03 2.23
N THR A 164 -9.99 0.74 2.52
CA THR A 164 -9.49 -0.36 1.69
C THR A 164 -10.57 -1.39 1.35
N PHE A 165 -11.85 -1.03 1.45
CA PHE A 165 -12.96 -1.94 1.20
C PHE A 165 -14.13 -1.22 0.53
N THR A 166 -15.18 -1.94 0.20
CA THR A 166 -16.29 -1.60 -0.69
C THR A 166 -16.83 -0.15 -0.63
N PRO A 167 -17.08 0.49 0.53
CA PRO A 167 -17.61 1.85 0.55
C PRO A 167 -16.68 2.87 -0.13
N GLU A 168 -15.37 2.69 -0.02
CA GLU A 168 -14.39 3.56 -0.65
C GLU A 168 -14.42 3.46 -2.18
N PHE A 169 -14.79 2.29 -2.71
CA PHE A 169 -14.90 2.09 -4.16
C PHE A 169 -15.86 3.13 -4.78
N PHE A 170 -17.04 3.30 -4.20
CA PHE A 170 -18.04 4.26 -4.69
C PHE A 170 -17.60 5.70 -4.47
N GLN A 171 -16.98 6.01 -3.34
CA GLN A 171 -16.46 7.35 -3.05
C GLN A 171 -15.34 7.73 -4.01
N SER A 172 -14.37 6.85 -4.22
CA SER A 172 -13.23 7.09 -5.12
C SER A 172 -13.65 7.18 -6.59
N ALA A 173 -14.62 6.36 -7.01
CA ALA A 173 -15.16 6.41 -8.37
C ALA A 173 -16.13 7.61 -8.58
N GLY A 174 -16.63 8.22 -7.50
CA GLY A 174 -17.58 9.32 -7.55
C GLY A 174 -18.97 8.91 -8.10
N ILE A 175 -19.34 7.63 -7.94
CA ILE A 175 -20.62 7.09 -8.45
C ILE A 175 -21.55 6.70 -7.29
N PRO A 176 -22.87 6.66 -7.53
CA PRO A 176 -23.85 6.20 -6.56
C PRO A 176 -23.60 4.76 -6.12
N VAL A 177 -23.91 4.47 -4.85
CA VAL A 177 -23.88 3.10 -4.33
C VAL A 177 -24.86 2.23 -5.11
N GLN A 178 -24.39 1.11 -5.61
CA GLN A 178 -25.17 0.17 -6.40
C GLN A 178 -24.69 -1.27 -6.10
N PRO A 179 -25.47 -2.29 -6.46
CA PRO A 179 -25.04 -3.68 -6.29
C PRO A 179 -23.75 -3.95 -7.07
N ILE A 180 -22.80 -4.55 -6.39
CA ILE A 180 -21.54 -5.04 -6.98
C ILE A 180 -21.28 -6.46 -6.51
N HIS A 181 -20.50 -7.19 -7.28
CA HIS A 181 -19.93 -8.47 -6.86
C HIS A 181 -18.55 -8.23 -6.27
N ASN A 182 -18.39 -8.49 -4.99
CA ASN A 182 -17.17 -8.17 -4.23
C ASN A 182 -16.35 -9.44 -3.99
N VAL A 183 -15.16 -9.52 -4.57
CA VAL A 183 -14.28 -10.68 -4.48
C VAL A 183 -13.06 -10.36 -3.63
N GLY A 184 -12.85 -11.12 -2.56
CA GLY A 184 -11.63 -11.06 -1.76
C GLY A 184 -10.53 -11.90 -2.41
N CYS A 185 -9.30 -11.38 -2.40
CA CYS A 185 -8.12 -12.14 -2.79
C CYS A 185 -7.18 -12.30 -1.60
N CYS A 186 -6.78 -13.52 -1.29
CA CYS A 186 -5.80 -13.76 -0.26
C CYS A 186 -4.84 -14.91 -0.63
N LYS A 187 -3.70 -14.94 0.02
CA LYS A 187 -2.77 -16.06 -0.08
C LYS A 187 -3.27 -17.24 0.76
N ALA A 188 -2.83 -18.43 0.42
CA ALA A 188 -3.06 -19.64 1.22
C ALA A 188 -2.26 -19.67 2.54
N TYR A 189 -1.53 -18.62 2.84
CA TYR A 189 -0.79 -18.35 4.09
C TYR A 189 -0.85 -16.85 4.38
N ASP A 190 -0.41 -16.43 5.55
CA ASP A 190 -0.40 -15.02 5.91
C ASP A 190 0.95 -14.37 5.79
N THR A 191 0.92 -13.09 5.44
CA THR A 191 2.11 -12.24 5.44
C THR A 191 1.80 -10.92 6.13
N LYS A 192 2.79 -10.39 6.84
CA LYS A 192 2.64 -9.16 7.56
C LYS A 192 3.88 -8.29 7.51
N VAL A 193 3.65 -6.98 7.55
CA VAL A 193 4.63 -5.95 7.88
C VAL A 193 4.07 -5.09 9.02
N GLY A 194 4.95 -4.47 9.79
CA GLY A 194 4.53 -3.64 10.94
C GLY A 194 4.74 -4.34 12.28
N THR A 195 4.33 -3.67 13.35
CA THR A 195 4.68 -4.04 14.74
C THR A 195 3.50 -4.55 15.56
N HIS A 196 2.28 -4.56 15.01
CA HIS A 196 1.11 -5.11 15.70
C HIS A 196 1.20 -6.64 15.81
N ALA A 197 0.39 -7.26 16.69
CA ALA A 197 0.42 -8.70 16.94
C ALA A 197 0.20 -9.52 15.65
N PHE A 198 0.92 -10.63 15.53
CA PHE A 198 0.77 -11.60 14.45
C PHE A 198 0.59 -12.98 15.08
N ILE A 199 -0.67 -13.31 15.41
CA ILE A 199 -1.01 -14.45 16.27
C ILE A 199 -0.65 -15.78 15.61
N SER A 200 -0.81 -15.88 14.30
CA SER A 200 -0.54 -17.08 13.50
C SER A 200 0.89 -17.11 12.91
N GLU A 201 1.83 -16.27 13.39
CA GLU A 201 3.22 -16.25 12.89
C GLU A 201 3.85 -17.63 12.97
N ILE A 202 4.57 -18.02 11.90
CA ILE A 202 5.35 -19.25 11.87
C ILE A 202 6.73 -18.95 12.45
N GLU A 203 7.22 -19.81 13.30
CA GLU A 203 8.53 -19.69 13.93
C GLU A 203 9.64 -19.56 12.86
N LEU A 204 10.66 -18.75 13.16
CA LEU A 204 11.71 -18.41 12.18
C LEU A 204 12.52 -19.62 11.70
N ASP A 205 12.69 -20.61 12.57
CA ASP A 205 13.43 -21.85 12.30
C ASP A 205 12.58 -22.93 11.60
N HIS A 206 11.28 -22.73 11.49
CA HIS A 206 10.41 -23.66 10.80
C HIS A 206 10.72 -23.70 9.29
N PRO A 207 10.89 -24.87 8.66
CA PRO A 207 11.27 -25.00 7.25
C PRO A 207 10.35 -24.23 6.29
N LEU A 208 9.03 -24.27 6.51
CA LEU A 208 8.08 -23.49 5.71
C LEU A 208 8.30 -21.96 5.85
N SER A 209 8.61 -21.48 7.06
CA SER A 209 8.93 -20.05 7.26
C SER A 209 10.16 -19.65 6.44
N GLN A 210 11.19 -20.47 6.45
CA GLN A 210 12.41 -20.22 5.66
C GLN A 210 12.12 -20.25 4.15
N GLN A 211 11.28 -21.19 3.67
CA GLN A 211 10.86 -21.28 2.27
C GLN A 211 10.10 -20.03 1.85
N LEU A 212 9.04 -19.65 2.58
CA LEU A 212 8.20 -18.50 2.25
C LEU A 212 8.97 -17.17 2.34
N ARG A 213 9.86 -17.02 3.29
CA ARG A 213 10.69 -15.80 3.45
C ARG A 213 11.61 -15.56 2.27
N ARG A 214 11.98 -16.57 1.49
CA ARG A 214 12.79 -16.40 0.27
C ARG A 214 12.05 -15.69 -0.86
N ILE A 215 10.72 -15.73 -0.86
CA ILE A 215 9.87 -15.17 -1.92
C ILE A 215 9.02 -13.98 -1.46
N GLU A 216 8.90 -13.76 -0.14
CA GLU A 216 8.03 -12.74 0.43
C GLU A 216 8.79 -11.45 0.76
N PHE A 217 8.79 -10.54 -0.20
CA PHE A 217 9.34 -9.20 -0.08
C PHE A 217 8.33 -8.14 -0.51
N GLY A 218 8.45 -6.93 0.04
CA GLY A 218 7.72 -5.78 -0.47
C GLY A 218 8.30 -5.37 -1.82
N ALA A 219 7.50 -5.42 -2.88
CA ALA A 219 7.94 -5.09 -4.24
C ALA A 219 8.59 -3.69 -4.34
N THR A 220 8.10 -2.75 -3.56
CA THR A 220 8.56 -1.35 -3.57
C THR A 220 9.75 -1.09 -2.65
N THR A 221 9.80 -1.76 -1.49
CA THR A 221 10.77 -1.44 -0.41
C THR A 221 11.85 -2.51 -0.25
N GLY A 222 11.74 -3.65 -0.94
CA GLY A 222 12.62 -4.80 -0.71
C GLY A 222 12.54 -5.38 0.70
N ARG A 223 11.62 -4.89 1.57
CA ARG A 223 11.51 -5.34 2.95
C ARG A 223 10.97 -6.77 2.99
N GLN A 224 11.68 -7.65 3.68
CA GLN A 224 11.18 -8.99 3.96
C GLN A 224 9.92 -8.94 4.83
N ARG A 225 8.93 -9.76 4.48
CA ARG A 225 7.69 -9.90 5.24
C ARG A 225 7.83 -10.98 6.30
N MET A 226 7.12 -10.82 7.41
CA MET A 226 6.84 -11.92 8.32
C MET A 226 5.84 -12.85 7.63
N VAL A 227 5.91 -14.14 7.94
CA VAL A 227 5.04 -15.17 7.36
C VAL A 227 4.30 -15.90 8.49
N GLY A 228 3.07 -16.29 8.22
CA GLY A 228 2.19 -16.94 9.19
C GLY A 228 1.33 -18.03 8.54
N TRP A 229 0.80 -18.93 9.38
CA TRP A 229 -0.22 -19.86 8.97
C TRP A 229 -1.48 -19.12 8.53
N TYR A 230 -2.27 -19.75 7.68
CA TYR A 230 -3.56 -19.18 7.25
C TYR A 230 -4.46 -18.93 8.47
N ASP A 231 -4.80 -17.67 8.71
CA ASP A 231 -5.65 -17.28 9.83
C ASP A 231 -7.10 -17.11 9.35
N ALA A 232 -7.90 -18.13 9.59
CA ALA A 232 -9.31 -18.14 9.20
C ALA A 232 -10.15 -17.17 10.03
N VAL A 233 -9.69 -16.75 11.21
CA VAL A 233 -10.37 -15.74 12.03
C VAL A 233 -10.21 -14.36 11.40
N GLU A 234 -8.97 -13.98 11.03
CA GLU A 234 -8.71 -12.71 10.33
C GLU A 234 -9.39 -12.66 8.96
N LYS A 235 -9.38 -13.77 8.20
CA LYS A 235 -10.07 -13.83 6.90
C LYS A 235 -11.58 -13.78 7.07
N GLY A 236 -12.13 -14.54 8.02
CA GLY A 236 -13.57 -14.56 8.30
C GLY A 236 -14.12 -13.19 8.67
N ASP A 237 -13.42 -12.45 9.52
CA ASP A 237 -13.79 -11.09 9.87
C ASP A 237 -13.63 -10.12 8.68
N ALA A 238 -12.56 -10.24 7.89
CA ALA A 238 -12.40 -9.43 6.69
C ALA A 238 -13.53 -9.69 5.69
N LEU A 239 -13.91 -10.96 5.45
CA LEU A 239 -15.03 -11.30 4.58
C LEU A 239 -16.35 -10.73 5.10
N ARG A 240 -16.62 -10.93 6.40
CA ARG A 240 -17.86 -10.49 7.04
C ARG A 240 -18.01 -8.97 7.04
N TYR A 241 -17.01 -8.25 7.52
CA TYR A 241 -17.06 -6.79 7.67
C TYR A 241 -16.74 -6.04 6.38
N GLY A 242 -15.95 -6.63 5.48
CA GLY A 242 -15.66 -6.09 4.17
C GLY A 242 -16.76 -6.34 3.13
N GLY A 243 -17.72 -7.24 3.45
CA GLY A 243 -18.84 -7.56 2.56
C GLY A 243 -18.44 -8.31 1.30
N TYR A 244 -17.44 -9.18 1.39
CA TYR A 244 -17.02 -10.01 0.26
C TYR A 244 -17.94 -11.21 0.09
N GLN A 245 -18.36 -11.48 -1.16
CA GLN A 245 -19.18 -12.64 -1.53
C GLN A 245 -18.34 -13.86 -1.85
N ASP A 246 -17.21 -13.67 -2.52
CA ASP A 246 -16.29 -14.75 -2.89
C ASP A 246 -14.88 -14.49 -2.38
N LEU A 247 -14.10 -15.57 -2.29
CA LEU A 247 -12.70 -15.54 -1.92
C LEU A 247 -11.86 -16.34 -2.91
N VAL A 248 -10.90 -15.68 -3.52
CA VAL A 248 -9.86 -16.32 -4.33
C VAL A 248 -8.63 -16.58 -3.47
N LEU A 249 -8.26 -17.85 -3.37
CA LEU A 249 -7.01 -18.27 -2.74
C LEU A 249 -5.92 -18.40 -3.79
N ASN A 250 -4.81 -17.72 -3.58
CA ASN A 250 -3.62 -17.81 -4.44
C ASN A 250 -2.40 -18.31 -3.66
N LYS A 251 -1.29 -18.52 -4.35
CA LYS A 251 -0.03 -18.96 -3.76
C LYS A 251 -0.09 -20.35 -3.08
N LEU A 252 -0.95 -21.24 -3.57
CA LEU A 252 -0.98 -22.62 -3.13
C LEU A 252 0.33 -23.34 -3.49
N ASP A 253 0.89 -23.06 -4.66
CA ASP A 253 2.20 -23.50 -5.14
C ASP A 253 3.33 -23.27 -4.13
N ALA A 254 3.29 -22.12 -3.42
CA ALA A 254 4.29 -21.77 -2.43
C ALA A 254 4.25 -22.64 -1.16
N LEU A 255 3.20 -23.44 -0.97
CA LEU A 255 3.04 -24.36 0.16
C LEU A 255 3.46 -25.80 -0.16
N SER A 256 3.81 -26.10 -1.41
CA SER A 256 4.40 -27.40 -1.77
C SER A 256 5.66 -27.63 -0.93
N HIS A 257 5.68 -28.73 -0.20
CA HIS A 257 6.83 -29.02 0.65
C HIS A 257 7.98 -29.64 -0.14
N SER A 258 9.19 -29.19 0.18
CA SER A 258 10.42 -29.78 -0.35
C SER A 258 11.42 -29.95 0.79
N GLY A 259 12.06 -31.13 0.86
CA GLY A 259 13.12 -31.37 1.83
C GLY A 259 12.67 -31.77 3.22
N ASP A 260 13.20 -31.14 4.25
CA ASP A 260 13.17 -31.58 5.65
C ASP A 260 11.86 -31.40 6.40
N TRP A 261 10.83 -30.87 5.73
CA TRP A 261 9.54 -30.63 6.35
C TRP A 261 8.53 -31.71 5.93
N ASN A 262 7.73 -32.18 6.90
CA ASN A 262 6.74 -33.25 6.69
C ASN A 262 5.46 -32.80 5.94
N GLY A 263 5.37 -31.54 5.53
CA GLY A 263 4.26 -31.02 4.77
C GLY A 263 2.97 -30.75 5.54
N SER A 264 2.94 -30.91 6.88
CA SER A 264 1.73 -30.61 7.66
C SER A 264 1.44 -29.10 7.64
N LEU A 265 0.26 -28.72 7.14
CA LEU A 265 -0.24 -27.35 7.10
C LEU A 265 -1.14 -27.08 8.31
N ARG A 266 -1.19 -25.82 8.75
CA ARG A 266 -2.03 -25.38 9.86
C ARG A 266 -2.94 -24.25 9.43
N ILE A 267 -4.21 -24.33 9.86
CA ILE A 267 -5.19 -23.25 9.74
C ILE A 267 -5.56 -22.80 11.15
N CYS A 268 -5.35 -21.52 11.47
CA CYS A 268 -5.82 -20.94 12.71
C CYS A 268 -7.33 -20.73 12.63
N THR A 269 -8.09 -21.47 13.45
CA THR A 269 -9.56 -21.49 13.43
C THR A 269 -10.19 -20.74 14.59
N ALA A 270 -9.43 -20.44 15.64
CA ALA A 270 -9.81 -19.66 16.79
C ALA A 270 -8.56 -19.13 17.50
N TYR A 271 -8.74 -18.18 18.38
CA TYR A 271 -7.73 -17.81 19.37
C TYR A 271 -8.18 -18.28 20.76
N ARG A 272 -7.24 -18.45 21.67
CA ARG A 272 -7.50 -18.79 23.07
C ARG A 272 -6.85 -17.75 23.97
N ASP A 273 -7.61 -17.24 24.93
CA ASP A 273 -7.09 -16.32 25.93
C ASP A 273 -6.50 -17.05 27.16
N ALA A 274 -6.00 -16.29 28.11
CA ALA A 274 -5.36 -16.80 29.33
C ALA A 274 -6.32 -17.61 30.23
N GLU A 275 -7.62 -17.33 30.14
CA GLU A 275 -8.67 -18.02 30.85
C GLU A 275 -9.19 -19.29 30.13
N GLY A 276 -8.61 -19.59 28.96
CA GLY A 276 -8.97 -20.74 28.12
C GLY A 276 -10.22 -20.55 27.26
N ARG A 277 -10.77 -19.32 27.18
CA ARG A 277 -11.94 -19.01 26.36
C ARG A 277 -11.55 -18.96 24.88
N SER A 278 -12.41 -19.51 24.03
CA SER A 278 -12.24 -19.42 22.58
C SER A 278 -12.75 -18.08 22.04
N ILE A 279 -11.91 -17.41 21.24
CA ILE A 279 -12.20 -16.14 20.57
C ILE A 279 -12.28 -16.41 19.06
N HIS A 280 -13.40 -16.09 18.45
CA HIS A 280 -13.70 -16.33 17.03
C HIS A 280 -13.84 -15.03 16.22
N HIS A 281 -13.27 -13.95 16.69
CA HIS A 281 -13.20 -12.66 16.02
C HIS A 281 -11.85 -12.01 16.29
N VAL A 282 -11.51 -11.00 15.53
CA VAL A 282 -10.25 -10.25 15.68
C VAL A 282 -10.44 -9.13 16.72
N PRO A 283 -9.88 -9.25 17.93
CA PRO A 283 -9.95 -8.17 18.90
C PRO A 283 -9.23 -6.92 18.42
N ARG A 284 -9.77 -5.76 18.77
CA ARG A 284 -9.21 -4.46 18.34
C ARG A 284 -7.99 -4.02 19.16
N ASP A 285 -7.87 -4.49 20.39
CA ASP A 285 -6.77 -4.16 21.28
C ASP A 285 -5.54 -5.02 20.94
N ASP A 286 -4.47 -4.37 20.49
CA ASP A 286 -3.22 -5.06 20.15
C ASP A 286 -2.53 -5.67 21.36
N SER A 287 -2.64 -5.05 22.54
CA SER A 287 -2.08 -5.59 23.79
C SER A 287 -2.77 -6.89 24.16
N TYR A 288 -4.09 -6.95 24.06
CA TYR A 288 -4.85 -8.17 24.28
C TYR A 288 -4.52 -9.23 23.23
N ARG A 289 -4.42 -8.85 21.94
CA ARG A 289 -4.04 -9.79 20.87
C ARG A 289 -2.70 -10.47 21.11
N ARG A 290 -1.73 -9.78 21.74
CA ARG A 290 -0.41 -10.35 22.07
C ARG A 290 -0.48 -11.44 23.15
N THR A 291 -1.55 -11.53 23.91
CA THR A 291 -1.74 -12.56 24.92
C THR A 291 -2.46 -13.80 24.40
N LEU A 292 -3.03 -13.70 23.19
CA LEU A 292 -3.79 -14.78 22.58
C LEU A 292 -2.89 -15.85 22.00
N GLN A 293 -3.36 -17.10 22.11
CA GLN A 293 -2.71 -18.27 21.50
C GLN A 293 -3.57 -18.76 20.32
N PRO A 294 -2.97 -19.09 19.17
CA PRO A 294 -3.70 -19.63 18.04
C PRO A 294 -4.16 -21.07 18.33
N VAL A 295 -5.37 -21.40 17.89
CA VAL A 295 -5.89 -22.76 17.87
C VAL A 295 -5.88 -23.26 16.45
N TYR A 296 -5.09 -24.29 16.19
CA TYR A 296 -4.89 -24.79 14.84
C TYR A 296 -5.70 -26.06 14.55
N LYS A 297 -6.17 -26.15 13.31
CA LYS A 297 -6.53 -27.38 12.63
C LYS A 297 -5.39 -27.77 11.72
N GLU A 298 -4.91 -29.00 11.82
CA GLU A 298 -3.88 -29.53 10.93
C GLU A 298 -4.51 -30.17 9.70
N LEU A 299 -3.83 -30.00 8.57
CA LEU A 299 -4.18 -30.56 7.28
C LEU A 299 -2.94 -31.22 6.65
N PRO A 300 -3.12 -32.29 5.88
CA PRO A 300 -2.01 -32.80 5.07
C PRO A 300 -1.56 -31.76 4.06
N GLY A 301 -0.27 -31.64 3.88
CA GLY A 301 0.30 -30.85 2.80
C GLY A 301 0.47 -31.68 1.51
N TRP A 302 1.13 -31.10 0.56
CA TRP A 302 1.42 -31.73 -0.74
C TRP A 302 2.85 -31.41 -1.17
N SER A 303 3.42 -32.30 -2.00
CA SER A 303 4.77 -32.14 -2.56
C SER A 303 4.75 -31.92 -4.08
N GLU A 304 3.58 -32.00 -4.68
CA GLU A 304 3.38 -31.81 -6.11
C GLU A 304 3.44 -30.34 -6.49
N ASP A 305 3.87 -30.05 -7.70
CA ASP A 305 3.75 -28.72 -8.31
C ASP A 305 2.30 -28.53 -8.78
N ILE A 306 1.65 -27.46 -8.29
CA ILE A 306 0.22 -27.21 -8.51
C ILE A 306 0.04 -26.02 -9.47
#